data_316f5cd20482dc2ab5024eb2ba48580c
#
_entry.id   316f5cd20482dc2ab5024eb2ba48580c
#
_cell.length_a   1.000
_cell.length_b   1.000
_cell.length_c   1.000
_cell.angle_alpha   90.00
_cell.angle_beta   90.00
_cell.angle_gamma   90.00
#
_symmetry.space_group_name_H-M   'P 1'
#
loop_
_entity.id
_entity.type
_entity.pdbx_description
1 polymer ?
#
loop_
_entity_poly.entity_id
_entity_poly.type
_entity_poly.pdbx_seq_one_letter_code
_entity_poly.pdbx_strand_id
1 'polypeptide(L)'
;MRKIGLVKKKFLTRERIYLIIDYLLRHEKQHKWTRGIRNEWTAFMEDVDRNVDILLWQLSHEEYEYGDFIEFDRIERGKLRKIFASHPVDQIVDQLLTDCLYYVFLDKKHIVPANCYGSIPGKGQYEMRRKIIRIVKGSKNLIAGIGDTKQYYPTMLHDLLYSMCERHIKDKWLLWLCKITIYRMKGDRGLALGSPSSNIFGHLYHSELDWLIILGYKVRRYYRFCDNKFIIHKDVHYVHTVMRAMKEGIEKLGQQMKSDWRVVNCTDERFDCLGSMINSHGARMHRKTRRSAEQHMKVCIEQGDPIMALRTWSGIRGTFNSLSINNLLRYWHDRYEDFFLLVKEGRRIEKRNAKRRKWHKKLNKILISCPDCRSGENKRKYPLAA
;
A
#
# COMPACT_ATOMS: atom_id res chain seq x y z
N MET A 1 29.08 2.04 3.59
CA MET A 1 28.26 1.79 2.38
C MET A 1 28.24 3.03 1.49
N ARG A 2 28.45 2.93 0.15
CA ARG A 2 28.52 4.12 -0.73
C ARG A 2 27.12 4.78 -0.86
N LYS A 3 27.01 6.09 -0.58
CA LYS A 3 25.77 6.87 -0.72
C LYS A 3 25.39 7.04 -2.20
N ILE A 4 24.08 7.14 -2.51
CA ILE A 4 23.58 7.34 -3.89
C ILE A 4 23.37 8.81 -4.17
N GLY A 5 23.86 9.29 -5.32
CA GLY A 5 23.64 10.62 -5.86
C GLY A 5 22.96 10.58 -7.25
N LEU A 6 22.78 11.74 -7.88
CA LEU A 6 22.19 11.93 -9.21
C LEU A 6 20.71 11.48 -9.32
N VAL A 7 19.98 11.43 -8.21
CA VAL A 7 18.57 11.06 -8.19
C VAL A 7 17.72 12.18 -8.79
N LYS A 8 18.01 13.44 -8.46
CA LYS A 8 17.36 14.62 -9.06
C LYS A 8 17.36 14.53 -10.59
N LYS A 9 18.54 14.37 -11.21
CA LYS A 9 18.69 14.29 -12.67
C LYS A 9 17.87 13.17 -13.31
N LYS A 10 17.70 12.06 -12.58
CA LYS A 10 16.97 10.88 -13.08
C LYS A 10 15.45 11.00 -12.94
N PHE A 11 14.96 11.61 -11.89
CA PHE A 11 13.54 11.57 -11.53
C PHE A 11 12.82 12.90 -11.72
N LEU A 12 13.49 14.04 -11.59
CA LEU A 12 12.87 15.34 -11.80
C LEU A 12 12.86 15.67 -13.28
N THR A 13 11.93 15.06 -14.01
CA THR A 13 11.70 15.28 -15.44
C THR A 13 10.22 15.48 -15.74
N ARG A 14 9.92 16.22 -16.80
CA ARG A 14 8.53 16.50 -17.24
C ARG A 14 7.78 15.19 -17.52
N GLU A 15 8.42 14.25 -18.21
CA GLU A 15 7.85 12.95 -18.56
C GLU A 15 7.50 12.15 -17.29
N ARG A 16 8.35 12.22 -16.27
CA ARG A 16 8.08 11.52 -15.01
C ARG A 16 6.87 12.09 -14.29
N ILE A 17 6.72 13.41 -14.24
CA ILE A 17 5.55 14.05 -13.64
C ILE A 17 4.27 13.64 -14.37
N TYR A 18 4.25 13.63 -15.71
CA TYR A 18 3.09 13.16 -16.47
C TYR A 18 2.75 11.68 -16.21
N LEU A 19 3.75 10.82 -16.08
CA LEU A 19 3.53 9.41 -15.73
C LEU A 19 2.90 9.28 -14.34
N ILE A 20 3.31 10.10 -13.39
CA ILE A 20 2.74 10.14 -12.04
C ILE A 20 1.29 10.64 -12.09
N ILE A 21 1.02 11.73 -12.81
CA ILE A 21 -0.34 12.25 -12.98
C ILE A 21 -1.26 11.17 -13.58
N ASP A 22 -0.85 10.54 -14.68
CA ASP A 22 -1.60 9.45 -15.32
C ASP A 22 -1.84 8.28 -14.34
N TYR A 23 -0.84 7.90 -13.55
CA TYR A 23 -0.98 6.90 -12.50
C TYR A 23 -2.02 7.29 -11.46
N LEU A 24 -1.97 8.50 -10.90
CA LEU A 24 -2.89 8.99 -9.88
C LEU A 24 -4.33 9.07 -10.40
N LEU A 25 -4.55 9.59 -11.61
CA LEU A 25 -5.84 9.69 -12.25
C LEU A 25 -6.47 8.30 -12.54
N ARG A 26 -5.67 7.33 -12.98
CA ARG A 26 -6.15 5.95 -13.17
C ARG A 26 -6.56 5.28 -11.87
N HIS A 27 -5.94 5.66 -10.76
CA HIS A 27 -6.16 5.09 -9.44
C HIS A 27 -7.11 5.92 -8.56
N GLU A 28 -7.67 7.02 -9.08
CA GLU A 28 -8.67 7.88 -8.40
C GLU A 28 -9.76 7.06 -7.70
N LYS A 29 -10.33 6.10 -8.42
CA LYS A 29 -11.40 5.23 -7.90
C LYS A 29 -10.97 4.35 -6.72
N GLN A 30 -9.68 4.09 -6.58
CA GLN A 30 -9.11 3.34 -5.46
C GLN A 30 -8.89 4.25 -4.24
N HIS A 31 -8.54 5.50 -4.47
CA HIS A 31 -8.24 6.48 -3.42
C HIS A 31 -9.49 7.13 -2.81
N LYS A 32 -10.70 6.92 -3.38
CA LYS A 32 -11.96 7.52 -2.91
C LYS A 32 -11.83 9.02 -2.65
N TRP A 33 -11.31 9.76 -3.63
CA TRP A 33 -11.19 11.20 -3.52
C TRP A 33 -12.51 11.86 -3.16
N THR A 34 -12.47 12.84 -2.28
CA THR A 34 -13.63 13.70 -1.97
C THR A 34 -14.01 14.52 -3.20
N ARG A 35 -15.21 15.09 -3.19
CA ARG A 35 -15.64 16.00 -4.26
C ARG A 35 -14.68 17.20 -4.40
N GLY A 36 -14.18 17.74 -3.26
CA GLY A 36 -13.20 18.83 -3.26
C GLY A 36 -11.92 18.46 -4.00
N ILE A 37 -11.28 17.35 -3.61
CA ILE A 37 -10.04 16.87 -4.28
C ILE A 37 -10.28 16.64 -5.78
N ARG A 38 -11.43 16.12 -6.20
CA ARG A 38 -11.74 15.95 -7.63
C ARG A 38 -11.85 17.26 -8.38
N ASN A 39 -12.46 18.26 -7.77
CA ASN A 39 -12.57 19.59 -8.38
C ASN A 39 -11.17 20.24 -8.53
N GLU A 40 -10.32 20.09 -7.53
CA GLU A 40 -8.92 20.56 -7.60
C GLU A 40 -8.13 19.86 -8.69
N TRP A 41 -8.29 18.51 -8.84
CA TRP A 41 -7.70 17.79 -9.96
C TRP A 41 -8.23 18.30 -11.32
N THR A 42 -9.52 18.62 -11.42
CA THR A 42 -10.08 19.17 -12.65
C THR A 42 -9.44 20.52 -12.97
N ALA A 43 -9.37 21.43 -12.00
CA ALA A 43 -8.71 22.73 -12.16
C ALA A 43 -7.22 22.60 -12.49
N PHE A 44 -6.49 21.68 -11.87
CA PHE A 44 -5.09 21.40 -12.20
C PHE A 44 -4.93 20.94 -13.66
N MET A 45 -5.87 20.15 -14.17
CA MET A 45 -5.82 19.60 -15.52
C MET A 45 -6.24 20.59 -16.61
N GLU A 46 -6.91 21.71 -16.28
CA GLU A 46 -7.29 22.76 -17.24
C GLU A 46 -6.07 23.42 -17.90
N ASP A 47 -4.97 23.58 -17.15
CA ASP A 47 -3.69 24.07 -17.67
C ASP A 47 -2.53 23.21 -17.15
N VAL A 48 -2.59 21.93 -17.45
CA VAL A 48 -1.65 20.94 -16.93
C VAL A 48 -0.20 21.24 -17.30
N ASP A 49 0.05 21.74 -18.50
CA ASP A 49 1.40 22.05 -18.99
C ASP A 49 2.06 23.14 -18.16
N ARG A 50 1.36 24.25 -17.95
CA ARG A 50 1.82 25.36 -17.11
C ARG A 50 1.98 24.92 -15.65
N ASN A 51 1.02 24.19 -15.10
CA ASN A 51 1.07 23.72 -13.72
C ASN A 51 2.24 22.76 -13.49
N VAL A 52 2.56 21.90 -14.46
CA VAL A 52 3.73 21.03 -14.42
C VAL A 52 5.03 21.84 -14.51
N ASP A 53 5.10 22.90 -15.34
CA ASP A 53 6.28 23.76 -15.43
C ASP A 53 6.54 24.51 -14.12
N ILE A 54 5.49 25.06 -13.50
CA ILE A 54 5.59 25.70 -12.18
C ILE A 54 6.09 24.69 -11.13
N LEU A 55 5.52 23.51 -11.08
CA LEU A 55 5.93 22.47 -10.13
C LEU A 55 7.40 22.05 -10.34
N LEU A 56 7.82 21.84 -11.58
CA LEU A 56 9.22 21.50 -11.91
C LEU A 56 10.17 22.60 -11.50
N TRP A 57 9.79 23.86 -11.74
CA TRP A 57 10.58 25.01 -11.32
C TRP A 57 10.74 25.05 -9.80
N GLN A 58 9.64 24.97 -9.03
CA GLN A 58 9.66 24.95 -7.57
C GLN A 58 10.51 23.80 -7.01
N LEU A 59 10.34 22.60 -7.54
CA LEU A 59 11.11 21.43 -7.10
C LEU A 59 12.60 21.55 -7.49
N SER A 60 12.90 22.15 -8.63
CA SER A 60 14.29 22.31 -9.08
C SER A 60 15.08 23.33 -8.26
N HIS A 61 14.39 24.35 -7.73
CA HIS A 61 14.98 25.41 -6.90
C HIS A 61 14.86 25.16 -5.39
N GLU A 62 14.25 24.01 -5.00
CA GLU A 62 14.02 23.65 -3.58
C GLU A 62 13.08 24.65 -2.88
N GLU A 63 12.16 25.26 -3.63
CA GLU A 63 11.17 26.26 -3.17
C GLU A 63 9.75 25.69 -3.02
N TYR A 64 9.60 24.39 -3.23
CA TYR A 64 8.30 23.74 -3.05
C TYR A 64 7.94 23.61 -1.56
N GLU A 65 6.73 24.01 -1.22
CA GLU A 65 6.14 23.84 0.10
C GLU A 65 4.86 23.00 0.00
N TYR A 66 4.70 22.05 0.91
CA TYR A 66 3.48 21.26 1.02
C TYR A 66 2.33 22.10 1.57
N GLY A 67 1.15 21.96 1.00
CA GLY A 67 -0.08 22.47 1.60
C GLY A 67 -0.48 21.72 2.87
N ASP A 68 -1.50 22.21 3.57
CA ASP A 68 -2.07 21.54 4.72
C ASP A 68 -2.72 20.21 4.32
N PHE A 69 -2.82 19.27 5.29
CA PHE A 69 -3.57 18.05 5.08
C PHE A 69 -5.08 18.27 5.19
N ILE A 70 -5.84 17.57 4.36
CA ILE A 70 -7.27 17.38 4.56
C ILE A 70 -7.44 16.21 5.53
N GLU A 71 -7.78 16.51 6.77
CA GLU A 71 -7.96 15.52 7.83
C GLU A 71 -9.38 14.98 7.87
N PHE A 72 -9.52 13.67 7.97
CA PHE A 72 -10.82 13.04 8.22
C PHE A 72 -10.68 11.73 8.96
N ASP A 73 -11.70 11.39 9.72
CA ASP A 73 -11.77 10.15 10.47
C ASP A 73 -12.35 9.01 9.63
N ARG A 74 -11.72 7.86 9.70
CA ARG A 74 -12.17 6.63 9.03
C ARG A 74 -12.16 5.45 9.97
N ILE A 75 -13.29 4.74 10.01
CA ILE A 75 -13.34 3.46 10.71
C ILE A 75 -12.79 2.36 9.81
N GLU A 76 -11.67 1.77 10.20
CA GLU A 76 -11.06 0.66 9.50
C GLU A 76 -10.94 -0.56 10.42
N ARG A 77 -11.64 -1.64 10.07
CA ARG A 77 -11.71 -2.87 10.88
C ARG A 77 -12.13 -2.62 12.35
N GLY A 78 -13.08 -1.70 12.56
CA GLY A 78 -13.60 -1.32 13.89
C GLY A 78 -12.66 -0.42 14.69
N LYS A 79 -11.61 0.14 14.10
CA LYS A 79 -10.73 1.14 14.71
C LYS A 79 -10.89 2.46 13.99
N LEU A 80 -11.14 3.52 14.76
CA LEU A 80 -11.10 4.89 14.28
C LEU A 80 -9.66 5.26 13.93
N ARG A 81 -9.44 5.75 12.72
CA ARG A 81 -8.14 6.22 12.23
C ARG A 81 -8.27 7.60 11.66
N LYS A 82 -7.40 8.50 12.06
CA LYS A 82 -7.24 9.80 11.40
C LYS A 82 -6.44 9.61 10.12
N ILE A 83 -7.01 9.98 8.98
CA ILE A 83 -6.41 9.91 7.65
C ILE A 83 -6.03 11.32 7.23
N PHE A 84 -4.86 11.44 6.65
CA PHE A 84 -4.30 12.69 6.14
C PHE A 84 -4.26 12.62 4.61
N ALA A 85 -5.23 13.25 3.96
CA ALA A 85 -5.25 13.34 2.50
C ALA A 85 -4.52 14.59 2.04
N SER A 86 -3.81 14.47 0.94
CA SER A 86 -3.07 15.56 0.32
C SER A 86 -3.82 16.14 -0.88
N HIS A 87 -3.59 17.42 -1.18
CA HIS A 87 -4.02 18.08 -2.39
C HIS A 87 -3.33 17.50 -3.65
N PRO A 88 -3.86 17.69 -4.87
CA PRO A 88 -3.35 17.08 -6.09
C PRO A 88 -1.84 17.26 -6.31
N VAL A 89 -1.34 18.48 -6.16
CA VAL A 89 0.09 18.78 -6.36
C VAL A 89 0.94 18.03 -5.34
N ASP A 90 0.51 18.04 -4.07
CA ASP A 90 1.17 17.30 -3.00
C ASP A 90 1.18 15.77 -3.25
N GLN A 91 0.10 15.24 -3.83
CA GLN A 91 0.05 13.82 -4.22
C GLN A 91 1.08 13.49 -5.30
N ILE A 92 1.29 14.41 -6.26
CA ILE A 92 2.29 14.24 -7.31
C ILE A 92 3.69 14.22 -6.69
N VAL A 93 3.99 15.18 -5.79
CA VAL A 93 5.29 15.29 -5.13
C VAL A 93 5.57 14.10 -4.21
N ASP A 94 4.57 13.66 -3.45
CA ASP A 94 4.68 12.49 -2.57
C ASP A 94 4.92 11.19 -3.35
N GLN A 95 4.27 11.03 -4.52
CA GLN A 95 4.53 9.89 -5.40
C GLN A 95 5.92 9.97 -6.06
N LEU A 96 6.37 11.17 -6.45
CA LEU A 96 7.72 11.37 -6.98
C LEU A 96 8.78 10.98 -5.95
N LEU A 97 8.62 11.45 -4.71
CA LEU A 97 9.49 11.07 -3.59
C LEU A 97 9.48 9.55 -3.38
N THR A 98 8.29 8.94 -3.36
CA THR A 98 8.14 7.49 -3.19
C THR A 98 8.93 6.71 -4.25
N ASP A 99 8.85 7.13 -5.52
CA ASP A 99 9.59 6.52 -6.62
C ASP A 99 11.11 6.66 -6.45
N CYS A 100 11.57 7.84 -6.00
CA CYS A 100 12.99 8.08 -5.70
C CYS A 100 13.48 7.18 -4.55
N LEU A 101 12.67 7.04 -3.50
CA LEU A 101 13.02 6.24 -2.33
C LEU A 101 13.00 4.73 -2.64
N TYR A 102 12.06 4.24 -3.46
CA TYR A 102 12.09 2.86 -3.95
C TYR A 102 13.38 2.59 -4.73
N TYR A 103 13.75 3.48 -5.64
CA TYR A 103 15.00 3.34 -6.38
C TYR A 103 16.23 3.28 -5.45
N VAL A 104 16.30 4.13 -4.43
CA VAL A 104 17.44 4.16 -3.52
C VAL A 104 17.43 2.96 -2.58
N PHE A 105 16.31 2.68 -1.90
CA PHE A 105 16.28 1.75 -0.78
C PHE A 105 16.00 0.31 -1.17
N LEU A 106 15.29 0.09 -2.28
CA LEU A 106 14.99 -1.26 -2.76
C LEU A 106 15.94 -1.67 -3.89
N ASP A 107 16.00 -0.88 -4.98
CA ASP A 107 16.69 -1.30 -6.20
C ASP A 107 18.21 -1.21 -6.10
N LYS A 108 18.74 -0.13 -5.49
CA LYS A 108 20.18 0.12 -5.49
C LYS A 108 20.90 -0.34 -4.24
N LYS A 109 20.27 -0.21 -3.09
CA LYS A 109 20.94 -0.49 -1.81
C LYS A 109 20.44 -1.71 -1.09
N HIS A 110 19.27 -2.23 -1.47
CA HIS A 110 18.64 -3.37 -0.80
C HIS A 110 18.58 -3.19 0.72
N ILE A 111 18.32 -1.93 1.17
CA ILE A 111 18.25 -1.58 2.60
C ILE A 111 17.09 -2.33 3.26
N VAL A 112 15.97 -2.41 2.55
CA VAL A 112 14.81 -3.15 3.01
C VAL A 112 14.99 -4.63 2.64
N PRO A 113 14.99 -5.54 3.61
CA PRO A 113 15.15 -6.96 3.34
C PRO A 113 14.08 -7.55 2.42
N ALA A 114 14.44 -8.58 1.68
CA ALA A 114 13.51 -9.29 0.79
C ALA A 114 12.29 -9.89 1.52
N ASN A 115 12.40 -10.10 2.83
CA ASN A 115 11.35 -10.65 3.70
C ASN A 115 10.35 -9.62 4.22
N CYS A 116 10.45 -8.36 3.78
CA CYS A 116 9.45 -7.32 4.01
C CYS A 116 8.44 -7.29 2.86
N TYR A 117 7.13 -7.19 3.19
CA TYR A 117 6.04 -7.39 2.23
C TYR A 117 5.03 -6.25 2.15
N GLY A 118 4.90 -5.42 3.19
CA GLY A 118 3.90 -4.36 3.23
C GLY A 118 4.21 -3.24 2.24
N SER A 119 3.26 -2.85 1.41
CA SER A 119 3.37 -1.70 0.48
C SER A 119 4.63 -1.69 -0.40
N ILE A 120 5.17 -2.86 -0.74
CA ILE A 120 6.31 -3.01 -1.66
C ILE A 120 5.78 -3.50 -3.00
N PRO A 121 6.15 -2.86 -4.14
CA PRO A 121 5.75 -3.29 -5.46
C PRO A 121 6.01 -4.77 -5.71
N GLY A 122 5.03 -5.48 -6.27
CA GLY A 122 5.10 -6.92 -6.54
C GLY A 122 5.00 -7.82 -5.31
N LYS A 123 4.85 -7.27 -4.10
CA LYS A 123 4.66 -8.01 -2.86
C LYS A 123 3.35 -7.62 -2.16
N GLY A 124 2.88 -8.47 -1.26
CA GLY A 124 1.64 -8.21 -0.53
C GLY A 124 1.34 -9.24 0.54
N GLN A 125 0.26 -8.99 1.29
CA GLN A 125 -0.19 -9.90 2.36
C GLN A 125 -0.45 -11.33 1.87
N TYR A 126 -0.95 -11.48 0.64
CA TYR A 126 -1.22 -12.78 0.03
C TYR A 126 0.05 -13.62 -0.13
N GLU A 127 1.10 -13.02 -0.70
CA GLU A 127 2.35 -13.71 -0.94
C GLU A 127 3.04 -14.11 0.37
N MET A 128 3.09 -13.19 1.35
CA MET A 128 3.64 -13.49 2.67
C MET A 128 2.89 -14.64 3.36
N ARG A 129 1.55 -14.58 3.40
CA ARG A 129 0.72 -15.65 3.97
C ARG A 129 0.97 -16.98 3.28
N ARG A 130 1.00 -17.00 1.95
CA ARG A 130 1.26 -18.22 1.17
C ARG A 130 2.60 -18.85 1.54
N LYS A 131 3.65 -18.04 1.72
CA LYS A 131 4.96 -18.52 2.17
C LYS A 131 4.90 -19.09 3.58
N ILE A 132 4.28 -18.38 4.52
CA ILE A 132 4.13 -18.83 5.90
C ILE A 132 3.32 -20.12 5.98
N ILE A 133 2.17 -20.20 5.28
CA ILE A 133 1.34 -21.40 5.22
C ILE A 133 2.14 -22.61 4.69
N ARG A 134 2.91 -22.42 3.61
CA ARG A 134 3.74 -23.50 3.03
C ARG A 134 4.78 -24.03 4.00
N ILE A 135 5.32 -23.17 4.86
CA ILE A 135 6.34 -23.55 5.86
C ILE A 135 5.68 -24.29 7.03
N VAL A 136 4.53 -23.83 7.47
CA VAL A 136 3.88 -24.31 8.71
C VAL A 136 3.03 -25.57 8.47
N LYS A 137 2.31 -25.64 7.33
CA LYS A 137 1.42 -26.76 7.02
C LYS A 137 2.19 -28.07 6.89
N GLY A 138 1.76 -29.09 7.61
CA GLY A 138 2.37 -30.41 7.66
C GLY A 138 3.68 -30.47 8.46
N SER A 139 4.14 -29.36 9.04
CA SER A 139 5.34 -29.34 9.87
C SER A 139 5.04 -29.87 11.29
N LYS A 140 6.06 -30.49 11.88
CA LYS A 140 6.05 -30.90 13.31
C LYS A 140 6.97 -29.95 14.08
N ASN A 141 6.56 -29.55 15.28
CA ASN A 141 7.37 -28.81 16.26
C ASN A 141 7.93 -27.45 15.73
N LEU A 142 7.17 -26.73 14.89
CA LEU A 142 7.50 -25.35 14.57
C LEU A 142 6.88 -24.39 15.57
N ILE A 143 7.67 -23.43 15.99
CA ILE A 143 7.30 -22.35 16.90
C ILE A 143 7.22 -21.07 16.11
N ALA A 144 6.14 -20.30 16.26
CA ALA A 144 5.96 -19.00 15.68
C ALA A 144 6.02 -17.91 16.77
N GLY A 145 6.91 -16.93 16.59
CA GLY A 145 6.92 -15.67 17.33
C GLY A 145 6.13 -14.62 16.53
N ILE A 146 5.17 -13.96 17.16
CA ILE A 146 4.28 -12.97 16.55
C ILE A 146 4.34 -11.68 17.35
N GLY A 147 4.67 -10.57 16.71
CA GLY A 147 4.70 -9.26 17.32
C GLY A 147 4.16 -8.17 16.38
N ASP A 148 3.68 -7.09 16.97
CA ASP A 148 3.10 -5.94 16.27
C ASP A 148 3.60 -4.65 16.95
N THR A 149 4.01 -3.65 16.16
CA THR A 149 4.44 -2.35 16.69
C THR A 149 3.21 -1.46 16.93
N LYS A 150 3.09 -0.96 18.16
CA LYS A 150 2.00 -0.07 18.55
C LYS A 150 2.13 1.28 17.82
N GLN A 151 1.03 1.77 17.23
CA GLN A 151 0.99 3.08 16.56
C GLN A 151 2.17 3.29 15.58
N TYR A 152 2.40 2.36 14.67
CA TYR A 152 3.56 2.27 13.79
C TYR A 152 3.98 3.60 13.15
N TYR A 153 3.08 4.27 12.40
CA TYR A 153 3.38 5.56 11.79
C TYR A 153 3.38 6.74 12.77
N PRO A 154 2.42 6.87 13.69
CA PRO A 154 2.35 8.02 14.60
C PRO A 154 3.53 8.16 15.57
N THR A 155 4.30 7.11 15.80
CA THR A 155 5.39 7.10 16.79
C THR A 155 6.80 7.18 16.19
N MET A 156 6.93 7.30 14.86
CA MET A 156 8.24 7.46 14.20
C MET A 156 8.82 8.83 14.47
N LEU A 157 10.02 8.89 15.05
CA LEU A 157 10.74 10.12 15.37
C LEU A 157 11.30 10.74 14.08
N HIS A 158 11.04 12.03 13.86
CA HIS A 158 11.44 12.73 12.63
C HIS A 158 12.96 12.80 12.50
N ASP A 159 13.67 13.21 13.53
CA ASP A 159 15.14 13.38 13.50
C ASP A 159 15.85 12.04 13.27
N LEU A 160 15.37 10.97 13.92
CA LEU A 160 15.93 9.64 13.72
C LEU A 160 15.71 9.16 12.28
N LEU A 161 14.49 9.33 11.74
CA LEU A 161 14.19 8.96 10.37
C LEU A 161 15.00 9.76 9.35
N TYR A 162 15.12 11.09 9.58
CA TYR A 162 15.91 11.94 8.70
C TYR A 162 17.40 11.56 8.73
N SER A 163 17.96 11.29 9.90
CA SER A 163 19.35 10.80 10.03
C SER A 163 19.58 9.47 9.29
N MET A 164 18.55 8.58 9.28
CA MET A 164 18.60 7.36 8.46
C MET A 164 18.64 7.68 6.96
N CYS A 165 17.89 8.68 6.49
CA CYS A 165 17.97 9.13 5.10
C CYS A 165 19.39 9.63 4.76
N GLU A 166 19.99 10.48 5.62
CA GLU A 166 21.33 11.02 5.41
C GLU A 166 22.43 9.96 5.35
N ARG A 167 22.25 8.84 6.05
CA ARG A 167 23.21 7.71 5.98
C ARG A 167 23.23 7.03 4.61
N HIS A 168 22.14 7.10 3.87
CA HIS A 168 21.99 6.34 2.62
C HIS A 168 21.96 7.21 1.36
N ILE A 169 21.53 8.45 1.46
CA ILE A 169 21.34 9.39 0.35
C ILE A 169 22.50 10.38 0.31
N LYS A 170 23.06 10.64 -0.89
CA LYS A 170 24.07 11.68 -1.14
C LYS A 170 23.48 12.89 -1.87
N ASP A 171 22.38 12.66 -2.59
CA ASP A 171 21.70 13.67 -3.38
C ASP A 171 21.03 14.70 -2.46
N LYS A 172 21.53 15.95 -2.46
CA LYS A 172 21.07 17.00 -1.56
C LYS A 172 19.61 17.37 -1.80
N TRP A 173 19.20 17.41 -3.08
CA TRP A 173 17.82 17.65 -3.46
C TRP A 173 16.88 16.57 -2.91
N LEU A 174 17.25 15.29 -3.01
CA LEU A 174 16.42 14.22 -2.45
C LEU A 174 16.38 14.29 -0.92
N LEU A 175 17.48 14.66 -0.26
CA LEU A 175 17.50 14.88 1.20
C LEU A 175 16.60 16.04 1.60
N TRP A 176 16.62 17.15 0.84
CA TRP A 176 15.70 18.26 1.04
C TRP A 176 14.25 17.80 0.92
N LEU A 177 13.91 17.06 -0.14
CA LEU A 177 12.56 16.55 -0.34
C LEU A 177 12.12 15.57 0.77
N CYS A 178 13.03 14.71 1.25
CA CYS A 178 12.78 13.87 2.43
C CYS A 178 12.48 14.73 3.66
N LYS A 179 13.28 15.80 3.89
CA LYS A 179 13.15 16.69 5.04
C LYS A 179 11.76 17.34 5.08
N ILE A 180 11.36 18.05 4.01
CA ILE A 180 10.07 18.74 3.98
C ILE A 180 8.88 17.78 4.10
N THR A 181 9.03 16.51 3.65
CA THR A 181 7.98 15.49 3.77
C THR A 181 7.91 14.90 5.19
N ILE A 182 9.03 14.59 5.80
CA ILE A 182 9.09 14.01 7.15
C ILE A 182 8.55 15.02 8.19
N TYR A 183 8.98 16.29 8.09
CA TYR A 183 8.60 17.34 9.03
C TYR A 183 7.27 18.03 8.71
N ARG A 184 6.55 17.58 7.68
CA ARG A 184 5.19 18.08 7.36
C ARG A 184 4.19 17.83 8.50
N MET A 185 4.33 16.71 9.22
CA MET A 185 3.53 16.45 10.41
C MET A 185 4.02 17.29 11.58
N LYS A 186 3.10 17.97 12.28
CA LYS A 186 3.42 18.82 13.45
C LYS A 186 4.00 17.99 14.60
N GLY A 187 5.01 18.51 15.26
CA GLY A 187 5.68 17.85 16.39
C GLY A 187 7.00 17.19 16.02
N ASP A 188 7.51 16.32 16.90
CA ASP A 188 8.80 15.63 16.77
C ASP A 188 8.68 14.23 16.13
N ARG A 189 7.47 13.77 15.89
CA ARG A 189 7.17 12.42 15.41
C ARG A 189 5.89 12.32 14.62
N GLY A 190 5.75 11.22 13.88
CA GLY A 190 4.57 10.86 13.14
C GLY A 190 4.74 11.02 11.64
N LEU A 191 4.16 10.08 10.90
CA LEU A 191 4.04 10.13 9.45
C LEU A 191 2.58 10.09 9.05
N ALA A 192 2.24 10.79 7.99
CA ALA A 192 0.87 10.89 7.49
C ALA A 192 0.33 9.51 7.07
N LEU A 193 -0.71 9.04 7.75
CA LEU A 193 -1.40 7.80 7.38
C LEU A 193 -2.22 8.04 6.10
N GLY A 194 -1.85 7.33 5.04
CA GLY A 194 -2.45 7.48 3.71
C GLY A 194 -1.47 7.97 2.65
N SER A 195 -0.35 8.56 3.05
CA SER A 195 0.72 8.98 2.15
C SER A 195 1.55 7.77 1.66
N PRO A 196 1.83 7.65 0.34
CA PRO A 196 2.69 6.61 -0.20
C PRO A 196 4.11 6.63 0.37
N SER A 197 4.71 7.81 0.56
CA SER A 197 6.06 7.97 1.10
C SER A 197 6.18 7.45 2.53
N SER A 198 5.13 7.58 3.34
CA SER A 198 5.11 7.04 4.71
C SER A 198 5.37 5.54 4.76
N ASN A 199 4.94 4.79 3.74
CA ASN A 199 5.17 3.35 3.67
C ASN A 199 6.66 3.02 3.52
N ILE A 200 7.36 3.68 2.60
CA ILE A 200 8.78 3.41 2.38
C ILE A 200 9.66 3.97 3.50
N PHE A 201 9.29 5.10 4.09
CA PHE A 201 9.92 5.61 5.30
C PHE A 201 9.76 4.63 6.48
N GLY A 202 8.58 4.04 6.64
CA GLY A 202 8.37 3.00 7.65
C GLY A 202 9.23 1.76 7.41
N HIS A 203 9.50 1.41 6.17
CA HIS A 203 10.46 0.35 5.85
C HIS A 203 11.90 0.73 6.21
N LEU A 204 12.34 1.94 5.89
CA LEU A 204 13.65 2.44 6.26
C LEU A 204 13.82 2.45 7.80
N TYR A 205 12.82 2.97 8.52
CA TYR A 205 12.85 3.11 9.97
C TYR A 205 13.09 1.79 10.72
N HIS A 206 12.56 0.69 10.20
CA HIS A 206 12.75 -0.64 10.78
C HIS A 206 13.87 -1.46 10.13
N SER A 207 14.52 -0.96 9.09
CA SER A 207 15.44 -1.77 8.29
C SER A 207 16.65 -2.30 9.07
N GLU A 208 17.23 -1.50 9.97
CA GLU A 208 18.36 -1.92 10.78
C GLU A 208 17.98 -3.01 11.77
N LEU A 209 16.81 -2.91 12.37
CA LEU A 209 16.25 -3.96 13.22
C LEU A 209 15.97 -5.24 12.41
N ASP A 210 15.40 -5.11 11.21
CA ASP A 210 15.16 -6.25 10.33
C ASP A 210 16.48 -7.00 10.02
N TRP A 211 17.53 -6.26 9.67
CA TRP A 211 18.85 -6.84 9.39
C TRP A 211 19.52 -7.43 10.64
N LEU A 212 19.36 -6.80 11.79
CA LEU A 212 19.83 -7.36 13.06
C LEU A 212 19.17 -8.73 13.33
N ILE A 213 17.86 -8.85 13.13
CA ILE A 213 17.13 -10.11 13.30
C ILE A 213 17.59 -11.15 12.29
N ILE A 214 17.74 -10.77 11.01
CA ILE A 214 18.10 -11.71 9.94
C ILE A 214 19.58 -12.16 10.03
N LEU A 215 20.50 -11.21 10.20
CA LEU A 215 21.95 -11.48 10.15
C LEU A 215 22.55 -11.68 11.54
N GLY A 216 22.20 -10.81 12.51
CA GLY A 216 22.75 -10.87 13.88
C GLY A 216 22.23 -12.11 14.61
N TYR A 217 20.93 -12.32 14.62
CA TYR A 217 20.32 -13.51 15.19
C TYR A 217 20.19 -14.68 14.22
N LYS A 218 20.59 -14.54 12.94
CA LYS A 218 20.57 -15.60 11.91
C LYS A 218 19.17 -16.19 11.66
N VAL A 219 18.10 -15.38 11.80
CA VAL A 219 16.71 -15.84 11.61
C VAL A 219 16.40 -15.98 10.13
N ARG A 220 16.46 -17.21 9.60
CA ARG A 220 16.15 -17.50 8.18
C ARG A 220 14.68 -17.27 7.80
N ARG A 221 13.75 -17.48 8.75
CA ARG A 221 12.29 -17.40 8.53
C ARG A 221 11.71 -16.21 9.30
N TYR A 222 12.19 -15.02 8.97
CA TYR A 222 11.67 -13.73 9.41
C TYR A 222 10.79 -13.13 8.33
N TYR A 223 9.65 -12.56 8.72
CA TYR A 223 8.72 -11.88 7.79
C TYR A 223 8.16 -10.64 8.46
N ARG A 224 8.12 -9.52 7.73
CA ARG A 224 7.49 -8.28 8.19
C ARG A 224 6.45 -7.78 7.18
N PHE A 225 5.30 -7.40 7.70
CA PHE A 225 4.27 -6.66 6.96
C PHE A 225 3.93 -5.39 7.72
N CYS A 226 4.53 -4.25 7.32
CA CYS A 226 4.47 -2.97 8.06
C CYS A 226 4.82 -3.16 9.54
N ASP A 227 3.84 -3.00 10.42
CA ASP A 227 3.92 -3.17 11.87
C ASP A 227 4.00 -4.64 12.33
N ASN A 228 3.46 -5.59 11.57
CA ASN A 228 3.40 -7.00 11.95
C ASN A 228 4.71 -7.73 11.63
N LYS A 229 5.22 -8.48 12.59
CA LYS A 229 6.47 -9.25 12.50
C LYS A 229 6.24 -10.70 12.87
N PHE A 230 6.86 -11.61 12.12
CA PHE A 230 6.71 -13.07 12.28
C PHE A 230 8.08 -13.73 12.22
N ILE A 231 8.33 -14.62 13.17
CA ILE A 231 9.53 -15.47 13.24
C ILE A 231 9.06 -16.91 13.30
N ILE A 232 9.70 -17.82 12.55
CA ILE A 232 9.37 -19.24 12.59
C ILE A 232 10.66 -20.03 12.77
N HIS A 233 10.74 -20.82 13.85
CA HIS A 233 11.87 -21.65 14.20
C HIS A 233 11.44 -22.96 14.89
N LYS A 234 12.34 -23.90 15.09
CA LYS A 234 12.05 -25.15 15.83
C LYS A 234 12.26 -25.01 17.33
N ASP A 235 13.16 -24.16 17.73
CA ASP A 235 13.56 -23.96 19.13
C ASP A 235 12.76 -22.83 19.76
N VAL A 236 12.01 -23.13 20.81
CA VAL A 236 11.16 -22.18 21.54
C VAL A 236 11.98 -21.14 22.30
N HIS A 237 13.10 -21.54 22.91
CA HIS A 237 13.96 -20.62 23.68
C HIS A 237 14.62 -19.61 22.76
N TYR A 238 15.06 -20.07 21.59
CA TYR A 238 15.59 -19.18 20.55
C TYR A 238 14.52 -18.16 20.09
N VAL A 239 13.28 -18.59 19.84
CA VAL A 239 12.21 -17.69 19.44
C VAL A 239 11.94 -16.65 20.53
N HIS A 240 11.89 -17.04 21.80
CA HIS A 240 11.73 -16.08 22.93
C HIS A 240 12.89 -15.09 23.01
N THR A 241 14.13 -15.53 22.80
CA THR A 241 15.31 -14.66 22.79
C THR A 241 15.22 -13.62 21.67
N VAL A 242 14.88 -14.04 20.46
CA VAL A 242 14.74 -13.14 19.32
C VAL A 242 13.56 -12.18 19.50
N MET A 243 12.44 -12.64 20.07
CA MET A 243 11.28 -11.76 20.33
C MET A 243 11.59 -10.70 21.37
N ARG A 244 12.40 -11.02 22.41
CA ARG A 244 12.88 -10.00 23.38
C ARG A 244 13.81 -9.00 22.70
N ALA A 245 14.78 -9.46 21.93
CA ALA A 245 15.68 -8.56 21.18
C ALA A 245 14.91 -7.67 20.19
N MET A 246 13.87 -8.19 19.57
CA MET A 246 12.98 -7.42 18.71
C MET A 246 12.23 -6.33 19.48
N LYS A 247 11.73 -6.64 20.69
CA LYS A 247 11.08 -5.67 21.56
C LYS A 247 12.04 -4.55 21.95
N GLU A 248 13.23 -4.89 22.42
CA GLU A 248 14.28 -3.93 22.77
C GLU A 248 14.70 -3.06 21.57
N GLY A 249 14.82 -3.68 20.39
CA GLY A 249 15.13 -2.95 19.16
C GLY A 249 14.03 -1.95 18.76
N ILE A 250 12.76 -2.30 18.94
CA ILE A 250 11.62 -1.39 18.73
C ILE A 250 11.66 -0.24 19.74
N GLU A 251 11.99 -0.52 21.01
CA GLU A 251 12.12 0.51 22.06
C GLU A 251 13.26 1.48 21.76
N LYS A 252 14.40 1.00 21.23
CA LYS A 252 15.51 1.86 20.77
C LYS A 252 15.13 2.78 19.61
N LEU A 253 14.12 2.41 18.81
CA LEU A 253 13.54 3.25 17.77
C LEU A 253 12.51 4.26 18.33
N GLY A 254 12.36 4.39 19.66
CA GLY A 254 11.35 5.27 20.27
C GLY A 254 9.91 4.78 20.13
N GLN A 255 9.72 3.51 19.79
CA GLN A 255 8.42 2.89 19.60
C GLN A 255 8.17 1.80 20.66
N GLN A 256 6.98 1.21 20.66
CA GLN A 256 6.62 0.15 21.58
C GLN A 256 6.08 -1.07 20.82
N MET A 257 6.49 -2.26 21.22
CA MET A 257 5.84 -3.50 20.82
C MET A 257 4.55 -3.67 21.62
N LYS A 258 3.47 -4.11 20.97
CA LYS A 258 2.23 -4.41 21.69
C LYS A 258 2.46 -5.48 22.76
N SER A 259 1.74 -5.37 23.89
CA SER A 259 1.86 -6.31 25.00
C SER A 259 1.35 -7.71 24.69
N ASP A 260 0.51 -7.87 23.66
CA ASP A 260 -0.07 -9.13 23.22
C ASP A 260 0.81 -9.94 22.25
N TRP A 261 2.13 -9.59 22.15
CA TRP A 261 3.07 -10.44 21.42
C TRP A 261 3.16 -11.83 22.06
N ARG A 262 3.33 -12.86 21.24
CA ARG A 262 3.31 -14.24 21.74
C ARG A 262 4.20 -15.18 20.94
N VAL A 263 4.51 -16.29 21.60
CA VAL A 263 5.20 -17.45 21.03
C VAL A 263 4.23 -18.62 21.05
N VAL A 264 4.04 -19.25 19.90
CA VAL A 264 3.00 -20.28 19.70
C VAL A 264 3.60 -21.53 19.09
N ASN A 265 3.28 -22.71 19.66
CA ASN A 265 3.56 -23.98 18.99
C ASN A 265 2.55 -24.16 17.84
N CYS A 266 3.05 -24.19 16.62
CA CYS A 266 2.22 -24.29 15.42
C CYS A 266 1.50 -25.63 15.28
N THR A 267 1.87 -26.67 16.03
CA THR A 267 1.18 -27.96 16.04
C THR A 267 -0.10 -27.86 16.84
N ASP A 268 -0.05 -27.23 17.99
CA ASP A 268 -1.12 -27.22 18.99
C ASP A 268 -2.08 -26.05 18.80
N GLU A 269 -1.52 -24.88 18.45
CA GLU A 269 -2.26 -23.64 18.36
C GLU A 269 -2.25 -23.00 16.97
N ARG A 270 -3.27 -22.18 16.71
CA ARG A 270 -3.34 -21.31 15.54
C ARG A 270 -2.91 -19.90 15.90
N PHE A 271 -2.12 -19.29 15.04
CA PHE A 271 -1.78 -17.87 15.14
C PHE A 271 -2.42 -17.07 14.00
N ASP A 272 -2.72 -15.79 14.26
CA ASP A 272 -3.20 -14.87 13.24
C ASP A 272 -2.03 -14.37 12.38
N CYS A 273 -2.15 -14.53 11.08
CA CYS A 273 -1.28 -13.96 10.09
C CYS A 273 -2.13 -13.14 9.11
N LEU A 274 -2.24 -11.83 9.37
CA LEU A 274 -2.94 -10.88 8.51
C LEU A 274 -4.38 -11.32 8.16
N GLY A 275 -5.14 -11.72 9.17
CA GLY A 275 -6.53 -12.15 9.02
C GLY A 275 -6.74 -13.61 8.64
N SER A 276 -5.69 -14.40 8.71
CA SER A 276 -5.73 -15.87 8.52
C SER A 276 -5.17 -16.61 9.74
N MET A 277 -5.91 -17.55 10.28
CA MET A 277 -5.49 -18.40 11.39
C MET A 277 -4.73 -19.62 10.84
N ILE A 278 -3.44 -19.71 11.13
CA ILE A 278 -2.51 -20.71 10.58
C ILE A 278 -2.02 -21.65 11.68
N ASN A 279 -1.93 -22.95 11.38
CA ASN A 279 -1.20 -23.95 12.14
C ASN A 279 -0.70 -25.08 11.22
N SER A 280 -0.13 -26.17 11.81
CA SER A 280 0.37 -27.33 11.06
C SER A 280 -0.73 -28.07 10.27
N HIS A 281 -1.98 -28.02 10.69
CA HIS A 281 -3.11 -28.62 9.98
C HIS A 281 -3.60 -27.77 8.81
N GLY A 282 -3.10 -26.53 8.66
CA GLY A 282 -3.43 -25.64 7.55
C GLY A 282 -3.89 -24.25 8.00
N ALA A 283 -4.55 -23.55 7.09
CA ALA A 283 -4.97 -22.18 7.31
C ALA A 283 -6.47 -22.00 7.09
N ARG A 284 -7.10 -21.21 7.96
CA ARG A 284 -8.50 -20.81 7.85
C ARG A 284 -8.64 -19.30 8.00
N MET A 285 -9.75 -18.75 7.53
CA MET A 285 -10.06 -17.35 7.72
C MET A 285 -10.25 -17.02 9.20
N HIS A 286 -9.70 -15.88 9.63
CA HIS A 286 -9.96 -15.36 10.96
C HIS A 286 -11.45 -14.97 11.10
N ARG A 287 -12.08 -15.26 12.23
CA ARG A 287 -13.52 -15.01 12.48
C ARG A 287 -13.91 -13.54 12.23
N LYS A 288 -13.08 -12.58 12.63
CA LYS A 288 -13.33 -11.14 12.38
C LYS A 288 -13.33 -10.82 10.88
N THR A 289 -12.37 -11.39 10.13
CA THR A 289 -12.28 -11.21 8.68
C THR A 289 -13.51 -11.80 7.96
N ARG A 290 -13.94 -12.97 8.39
CA ARG A 290 -15.16 -13.62 7.88
C ARG A 290 -16.40 -12.77 8.14
N ARG A 291 -16.62 -12.31 9.37
CA ARG A 291 -17.76 -11.45 9.73
C ARG A 291 -17.78 -10.16 8.94
N SER A 292 -16.60 -9.52 8.77
CA SER A 292 -16.49 -8.31 7.96
C SER A 292 -16.84 -8.56 6.49
N ALA A 293 -16.40 -9.69 5.92
CA ALA A 293 -16.75 -10.07 4.55
C ALA A 293 -18.27 -10.27 4.41
N GLU A 294 -18.87 -11.02 5.33
CA GLU A 294 -20.33 -11.29 5.36
C GLU A 294 -21.14 -9.99 5.52
N GLN A 295 -20.67 -9.05 6.34
CA GLN A 295 -21.32 -7.74 6.48
C GLN A 295 -21.26 -6.93 5.18
N HIS A 296 -20.11 -6.91 4.50
CA HIS A 296 -20.01 -6.23 3.21
C HIS A 296 -20.90 -6.88 2.12
N MET A 297 -21.06 -8.22 2.14
CA MET A 297 -21.98 -8.89 1.23
C MET A 297 -23.43 -8.45 1.47
N LYS A 298 -23.87 -8.35 2.74
CA LYS A 298 -25.21 -7.86 3.09
C LYS A 298 -25.45 -6.44 2.60
N VAL A 299 -24.50 -5.52 2.85
CA VAL A 299 -24.60 -4.13 2.37
C VAL A 299 -24.71 -4.09 0.84
N CYS A 300 -23.98 -4.94 0.12
CA CYS A 300 -24.11 -5.01 -1.35
C CYS A 300 -25.48 -5.48 -1.80
N ILE A 301 -26.10 -6.43 -1.09
CA ILE A 301 -27.46 -6.92 -1.38
C ILE A 301 -28.46 -5.79 -1.14
N GLU A 302 -28.38 -5.12 0.02
CA GLU A 302 -29.26 -4.00 0.39
C GLU A 302 -29.20 -2.85 -0.61
N GLN A 303 -28.02 -2.55 -1.16
CA GLN A 303 -27.82 -1.48 -2.13
C GLN A 303 -28.13 -1.89 -3.59
N GLY A 304 -28.18 -3.18 -3.87
CA GLY A 304 -28.47 -3.69 -5.21
C GLY A 304 -27.44 -3.29 -6.28
N ASP A 305 -26.20 -2.89 -5.90
CA ASP A 305 -25.17 -2.41 -6.83
C ASP A 305 -24.26 -3.54 -7.31
N PRO A 306 -24.37 -3.98 -8.59
CA PRO A 306 -23.55 -5.05 -9.16
C PRO A 306 -22.05 -4.72 -9.21
N ILE A 307 -21.69 -3.46 -9.44
CA ILE A 307 -20.28 -3.05 -9.54
C ILE A 307 -19.65 -3.04 -8.16
N MET A 308 -20.38 -2.58 -7.15
CA MET A 308 -19.94 -2.64 -5.76
C MET A 308 -19.79 -4.10 -5.31
N ALA A 309 -20.75 -4.97 -5.62
CA ALA A 309 -20.68 -6.39 -5.32
C ALA A 309 -19.45 -7.06 -5.95
N LEU A 310 -19.18 -6.77 -7.24
CA LEU A 310 -18.01 -7.30 -7.93
C LEU A 310 -16.69 -6.86 -7.29
N ARG A 311 -16.58 -5.58 -6.91
CA ARG A 311 -15.38 -5.04 -6.24
C ARG A 311 -15.20 -5.65 -4.87
N THR A 312 -16.27 -5.73 -4.09
CA THR A 312 -16.29 -6.38 -2.77
C THR A 312 -15.82 -7.83 -2.89
N TRP A 313 -16.37 -8.59 -3.84
CA TRP A 313 -15.97 -9.98 -4.08
C TRP A 313 -14.50 -10.10 -4.48
N SER A 314 -14.00 -9.22 -5.32
CA SER A 314 -12.60 -9.21 -5.74
C SER A 314 -11.64 -8.99 -4.55
N GLY A 315 -11.99 -8.07 -3.64
CA GLY A 315 -11.26 -7.84 -2.40
C GLY A 315 -11.30 -9.04 -1.46
N ILE A 316 -12.49 -9.61 -1.25
CA ILE A 316 -12.70 -10.81 -0.47
C ILE A 316 -11.87 -11.97 -1.04
N ARG A 317 -11.99 -12.26 -2.33
CA ARG A 317 -11.27 -13.35 -3.02
C ARG A 317 -9.75 -13.18 -2.92
N GLY A 318 -9.24 -11.97 -3.09
CA GLY A 318 -7.81 -11.66 -2.92
C GLY A 318 -7.29 -12.05 -1.53
N THR A 319 -8.14 -11.93 -0.50
CA THR A 319 -7.80 -12.35 0.86
C THR A 319 -7.75 -13.88 1.01
N PHE A 320 -8.43 -14.65 0.18
CA PHE A 320 -8.62 -16.11 0.35
C PHE A 320 -7.82 -17.00 -0.57
N ASN A 321 -7.23 -16.48 -1.63
CA ASN A 321 -6.53 -17.31 -2.62
C ASN A 321 -5.45 -18.24 -2.03
N SER A 322 -5.04 -18.01 -0.78
CA SER A 322 -4.08 -18.85 -0.06
C SER A 322 -4.71 -19.86 0.91
N LEU A 323 -6.06 -19.89 1.04
CA LEU A 323 -6.77 -20.69 2.03
C LEU A 323 -7.62 -21.77 1.37
N SER A 324 -7.71 -22.95 2.02
CA SER A 324 -8.71 -23.95 1.67
C SER A 324 -10.07 -23.56 2.25
N ILE A 325 -10.90 -22.88 1.47
CA ILE A 325 -12.20 -22.36 1.91
C ILE A 325 -13.40 -22.94 1.14
N ASN A 326 -13.25 -24.07 0.47
CA ASN A 326 -14.32 -24.64 -0.36
C ASN A 326 -15.65 -24.78 0.39
N ASN A 327 -15.62 -25.26 1.65
CA ASN A 327 -16.84 -25.39 2.46
C ASN A 327 -17.44 -24.02 2.83
N LEU A 328 -16.58 -23.01 3.10
CA LEU A 328 -17.03 -21.65 3.37
C LEU A 328 -17.61 -20.98 2.11
N LEU A 329 -17.02 -21.26 0.93
CA LEU A 329 -17.56 -20.77 -0.34
C LEU A 329 -18.94 -21.37 -0.62
N ARG A 330 -19.13 -22.69 -0.43
CA ARG A 330 -20.45 -23.32 -0.55
C ARG A 330 -21.45 -22.67 0.41
N TYR A 331 -21.12 -22.58 1.69
CA TYR A 331 -21.96 -21.91 2.69
C TYR A 331 -22.31 -20.48 2.28
N TRP A 332 -21.37 -19.71 1.74
CA TRP A 332 -21.66 -18.35 1.30
C TRP A 332 -22.53 -18.33 0.03
N HIS A 333 -22.30 -19.21 -0.94
CA HIS A 333 -23.15 -19.32 -2.10
C HIS A 333 -24.62 -19.63 -1.74
N ASP A 334 -24.82 -20.52 -0.80
CA ASP A 334 -26.18 -20.88 -0.34
C ASP A 334 -26.84 -19.75 0.45
N ARG A 335 -26.08 -19.06 1.31
CA ARG A 335 -26.61 -18.03 2.23
C ARG A 335 -26.72 -16.63 1.61
N TYR A 336 -25.89 -16.32 0.63
CA TYR A 336 -25.78 -15.00 -0.01
C TYR A 336 -25.90 -15.12 -1.53
N GLU A 337 -26.88 -15.90 -2.00
CA GLU A 337 -27.10 -16.14 -3.44
C GLU A 337 -27.28 -14.82 -4.21
N ASP A 338 -28.10 -13.90 -3.69
CA ASP A 338 -28.34 -12.58 -4.29
C ASP A 338 -27.04 -11.78 -4.48
N PHE A 339 -26.11 -11.86 -3.52
CA PHE A 339 -24.80 -11.23 -3.69
C PHE A 339 -24.03 -11.79 -4.89
N PHE A 340 -24.04 -13.11 -5.08
CA PHE A 340 -23.35 -13.74 -6.20
C PHE A 340 -24.04 -13.49 -7.54
N LEU A 341 -25.36 -13.31 -7.55
CA LEU A 341 -26.10 -12.83 -8.72
C LEU A 341 -25.65 -11.42 -9.11
N LEU A 342 -25.58 -10.49 -8.15
CA LEU A 342 -25.01 -9.14 -8.36
C LEU A 342 -23.58 -9.19 -8.87
N VAL A 343 -22.70 -10.03 -8.30
CA VAL A 343 -21.32 -10.22 -8.79
C VAL A 343 -21.28 -10.68 -10.23
N LYS A 344 -22.18 -11.61 -10.63
CA LYS A 344 -22.29 -12.12 -12.02
C LYS A 344 -22.71 -11.00 -12.97
N GLU A 345 -23.66 -10.19 -12.57
CA GLU A 345 -24.11 -9.03 -13.32
C GLU A 345 -23.02 -7.96 -13.44
N GLY A 346 -22.35 -7.61 -12.35
CA GLY A 346 -21.20 -6.68 -12.34
C GLY A 346 -20.10 -7.11 -13.32
N ARG A 347 -19.79 -8.41 -13.41
CA ARG A 347 -18.86 -8.94 -14.43
C ARG A 347 -19.34 -8.71 -15.85
N ARG A 348 -20.64 -8.84 -16.11
CA ARG A 348 -21.24 -8.57 -17.44
C ARG A 348 -21.11 -7.08 -17.79
N ILE A 349 -21.42 -6.21 -16.84
CA ILE A 349 -21.31 -4.74 -17.00
C ILE A 349 -19.85 -4.36 -17.29
N GLU A 350 -18.88 -4.86 -16.49
CA GLU A 350 -17.46 -4.57 -16.72
C GLU A 350 -16.95 -5.06 -18.08
N LYS A 351 -17.38 -6.24 -18.53
CA LYS A 351 -17.05 -6.75 -19.87
C LYS A 351 -17.60 -5.85 -20.98
N ARG A 352 -18.85 -5.37 -20.85
CA ARG A 352 -19.47 -4.40 -21.79
C ARG A 352 -18.68 -3.10 -21.82
N ASN A 353 -18.35 -2.55 -20.64
CA ASN A 353 -17.58 -1.31 -20.52
C ASN A 353 -16.15 -1.45 -21.06
N ALA A 354 -15.51 -2.60 -20.90
CA ALA A 354 -14.18 -2.87 -21.47
C ALA A 354 -14.23 -2.95 -23.02
N LYS A 355 -15.27 -3.58 -23.59
CA LYS A 355 -15.49 -3.59 -25.05
C LYS A 355 -15.73 -2.18 -25.59
N ARG A 356 -16.58 -1.39 -24.91
CA ARG A 356 -16.87 0.02 -25.27
C ARG A 356 -15.60 0.87 -25.23
N ARG A 357 -14.78 0.74 -24.18
CA ARG A 357 -13.47 1.45 -24.07
C ARG A 357 -12.50 1.06 -25.18
N LYS A 358 -12.41 -0.22 -25.54
CA LYS A 358 -11.59 -0.68 -26.68
C LYS A 358 -12.07 -0.09 -28.00
N TRP A 359 -13.40 -0.05 -28.20
CA TRP A 359 -14.00 0.53 -29.39
C TRP A 359 -13.74 2.04 -29.49
N HIS A 360 -13.93 2.81 -28.38
CA HIS A 360 -13.60 4.25 -28.34
C HIS A 360 -12.12 4.52 -28.61
N LYS A 361 -11.21 3.71 -28.04
CA LYS A 361 -9.77 3.84 -28.35
C LYS A 361 -9.47 3.57 -29.83
N LYS A 362 -10.15 2.63 -30.45
CA LYS A 362 -10.02 2.35 -31.89
C LYS A 362 -10.60 3.50 -32.73
N LEU A 363 -11.77 4.00 -32.35
CA LEU A 363 -12.40 5.16 -33.01
C LEU A 363 -11.53 6.41 -32.91
N ASN A 364 -11.00 6.72 -31.74
CA ASN A 364 -10.09 7.88 -31.57
C ASN A 364 -8.82 7.73 -32.40
N LYS A 365 -8.25 6.51 -32.54
CA LYS A 365 -7.12 6.29 -33.43
C LYS A 365 -7.47 6.57 -34.91
N ILE A 366 -8.66 6.13 -35.34
CA ILE A 366 -9.16 6.37 -36.71
C ILE A 366 -9.39 7.87 -36.92
N LEU A 367 -10.00 8.58 -35.97
CA LEU A 367 -10.27 10.01 -36.06
C LEU A 367 -8.97 10.84 -36.10
N ILE A 368 -7.94 10.44 -35.33
CA ILE A 368 -6.63 11.10 -35.32
C ILE A 368 -5.86 10.82 -36.62
N SER A 369 -6.07 9.67 -37.26
CA SER A 369 -5.40 9.31 -38.52
C SER A 369 -6.13 9.80 -39.77
N CYS A 370 -7.35 10.33 -39.65
CA CYS A 370 -8.13 10.85 -40.78
C CYS A 370 -7.71 12.28 -41.12
N PRO A 371 -7.21 12.56 -42.35
CA PRO A 371 -6.81 13.92 -42.76
C PRO A 371 -7.94 14.93 -42.64
N ASP A 372 -9.18 14.55 -42.98
CA ASP A 372 -10.35 15.44 -43.00
C ASP A 372 -10.87 15.80 -41.60
N CYS A 373 -10.46 15.05 -40.55
CA CYS A 373 -10.83 15.34 -39.16
C CYS A 373 -9.87 16.33 -38.48
N ARG A 374 -8.75 16.68 -39.10
CA ARG A 374 -7.79 17.64 -38.59
C ARG A 374 -8.15 19.11 -38.91
N SER A 375 -8.97 19.36 -39.94
CA SER A 375 -9.50 20.69 -40.24
C SER A 375 -10.68 20.97 -39.28
N GLY A 376 -10.58 22.07 -38.54
CA GLY A 376 -11.50 22.42 -37.41
C GLY A 376 -12.97 22.65 -37.77
N GLU A 377 -13.38 22.44 -39.04
CA GLU A 377 -14.75 22.66 -39.49
C GLU A 377 -15.73 21.54 -39.15
N ASN A 378 -15.26 20.33 -38.80
CA ASN A 378 -16.14 19.18 -38.56
C ASN A 378 -16.36 18.82 -37.06
N LYS A 379 -15.85 19.62 -36.10
CA LYS A 379 -16.07 19.38 -34.66
C LYS A 379 -17.55 19.47 -34.21
N ARG A 380 -18.43 20.03 -35.06
CA ARG A 380 -19.86 20.21 -34.75
C ARG A 380 -20.74 19.01 -35.12
N LYS A 381 -20.27 18.04 -35.90
CA LYS A 381 -21.09 16.91 -36.36
C LYS A 381 -21.11 15.70 -35.43
N TYR A 382 -20.14 15.57 -34.52
CA TYR A 382 -20.09 14.44 -33.59
C TYR A 382 -19.76 14.97 -32.20
N PRO A 383 -20.77 15.35 -31.36
CA PRO A 383 -20.53 15.68 -29.97
C PRO A 383 -19.94 14.45 -29.28
N LEU A 384 -18.73 14.59 -28.75
CA LEU A 384 -18.15 13.64 -27.82
C LEU A 384 -19.10 13.50 -26.64
N ALA A 385 -19.82 12.40 -26.57
CA ALA A 385 -20.64 12.06 -25.42
C ALA A 385 -19.74 11.89 -24.21
N ALA A 386 -19.95 12.71 -23.19
CA ALA A 386 -19.28 12.74 -21.91
C ALA A 386 -19.39 11.40 -21.13
#